data_1d4b8ac9080629ce3fd4e3ec87f62cf2
#
_entry.id   1d4b8ac9080629ce3fd4e3ec87f62cf2
#
_cell.length_a   1.000
_cell.length_b   1.000
_cell.length_c   1.000
_cell.angle_alpha   90.00
_cell.angle_beta   90.00
_cell.angle_gamma   90.00
#
_symmetry.space_group_name_H-M   'P 1'
#
loop_
_entity.id
_entity.type
_entity.pdbx_description
1 polymer ?
#
loop_
_entity_poly.entity_id
_entity_poly.type
_entity_poly.pdbx_seq_one_letter_code
_entity_poly.pdbx_strand_id
1 'polypeptide(L)'
;GVWGENSNTTGTGVVGAGQGQAASVLVAGSGGAFTGNTTGASIRNNSNGISEAIYTVNGSGGTAVICRVNHWSGTIQYKILGTGTVSTIVNDLSGNKVVLHAPETPEIYFQDYGNGKLVNGKANIKLDPIITKNIVVNEKHPLQVFIQLNGDCKGVFVSNRTATGFDVTELQDGNSNVEFTWSITANRADEDLGNGRISKNTDTRFEPAPKDLPVNEIVKKVKIAY
;
A
#
# COMPACT_ATOMS: atom_id res chain seq x y z
N GLY A 1 1.05 35.23 14.20
CA GLY A 1 1.70 33.99 13.62
C GLY A 1 3.02 33.72 14.35
N VAL A 2 3.46 32.49 14.28
CA VAL A 2 4.78 32.07 14.80
C VAL A 2 5.70 31.89 13.59
N TRP A 3 6.81 32.64 13.58
CA TRP A 3 7.91 32.48 12.64
C TRP A 3 9.09 31.84 13.34
N GLY A 4 9.61 30.75 12.80
CA GLY A 4 10.82 30.09 13.31
C GLY A 4 11.77 29.79 12.14
N GLU A 5 13.01 30.27 12.21
CA GLU A 5 14.05 30.00 11.26
C GLU A 5 15.28 29.42 11.99
N ASN A 6 15.89 28.43 11.38
CA ASN A 6 17.14 27.85 11.83
C ASN A 6 18.05 27.65 10.62
N SER A 7 19.14 28.40 10.55
CA SER A 7 20.10 28.34 9.44
C SER A 7 21.09 27.16 9.54
N ASN A 8 21.05 26.43 10.66
CA ASN A 8 21.89 25.24 10.81
C ASN A 8 21.27 24.07 10.02
N THR A 9 22.02 23.41 9.15
CA THR A 9 21.57 22.28 8.33
C THR A 9 21.12 21.06 9.12
N THR A 10 21.47 20.97 10.40
CA THR A 10 21.07 19.90 11.32
C THR A 10 20.04 20.37 12.35
N GLY A 11 19.65 21.64 12.33
CA GLY A 11 18.69 22.21 13.26
C GLY A 11 17.23 22.00 12.82
N THR A 12 16.29 22.21 13.74
CA THR A 12 14.84 22.19 13.50
C THR A 12 14.28 23.61 13.65
N GLY A 13 13.51 24.10 12.66
CA GLY A 13 12.98 25.47 12.64
C GLY A 13 11.91 25.70 13.71
N VAL A 14 10.95 24.81 13.86
CA VAL A 14 9.87 24.87 14.87
C VAL A 14 9.70 23.53 15.55
N VAL A 15 9.61 23.53 16.86
CA VAL A 15 9.36 22.34 17.69
C VAL A 15 8.10 22.53 18.52
N GLY A 16 7.16 21.60 18.38
CA GLY A 16 6.02 21.46 19.27
C GLY A 16 6.07 20.10 19.98
N ALA A 17 6.14 20.11 21.31
CA ALA A 17 6.16 18.87 22.09
C ALA A 17 4.98 18.85 23.07
N GLY A 18 4.20 17.76 23.05
CA GLY A 18 3.14 17.52 24.03
C GLY A 18 3.68 17.02 25.39
N GLN A 19 2.84 17.04 26.39
CA GLN A 19 3.21 16.60 27.76
C GLN A 19 3.69 15.15 27.74
N GLY A 20 4.83 14.88 28.38
CA GLY A 20 5.43 13.53 28.48
C GLY A 20 6.28 13.12 27.30
N GLN A 21 6.52 14.01 26.33
CA GLN A 21 7.41 13.74 25.20
C GLN A 21 8.78 14.42 25.39
N ALA A 22 9.84 13.66 25.13
CA ALA A 22 11.19 14.20 25.14
C ALA A 22 11.48 14.95 23.83
N ALA A 23 12.09 16.13 23.94
CA ALA A 23 12.55 16.91 22.77
C ALA A 23 13.61 16.18 21.91
N SER A 24 14.13 15.04 22.37
CA SER A 24 15.16 14.24 21.70
C SER A 24 14.69 13.45 20.47
N VAL A 25 13.39 13.50 20.11
CA VAL A 25 12.83 12.81 18.92
C VAL A 25 12.95 13.65 17.65
N LEU A 26 13.73 14.73 17.69
CA LEU A 26 13.87 15.62 16.53
C LEU A 26 14.77 14.99 15.46
N VAL A 27 14.27 14.97 14.23
CA VAL A 27 15.06 14.57 13.07
C VAL A 27 15.93 15.74 12.64
N ALA A 28 17.24 15.56 12.60
CA ALA A 28 18.18 16.60 12.15
C ALA A 28 17.80 17.11 10.74
N GLY A 29 17.84 18.42 10.53
CA GLY A 29 17.48 19.06 9.27
C GLY A 29 15.97 19.26 9.04
N SER A 30 15.12 19.00 10.03
CA SER A 30 13.66 19.22 9.91
C SER A 30 13.31 20.70 9.97
N GLY A 31 12.43 21.16 9.07
CA GLY A 31 11.85 22.51 9.16
C GLY A 31 10.85 22.66 10.33
N GLY A 32 10.22 21.57 10.75
CA GLY A 32 9.36 21.49 11.91
C GLY A 32 9.26 20.07 12.44
N ALA A 33 9.06 19.89 13.75
CA ALA A 33 8.81 18.59 14.37
C ALA A 33 7.73 18.73 15.45
N PHE A 34 6.78 17.79 15.44
CA PHE A 34 5.66 17.76 16.38
C PHE A 34 5.56 16.35 16.98
N THR A 35 5.47 16.26 18.29
CA THR A 35 5.32 15.00 19.00
C THR A 35 4.18 15.09 20.03
N GLY A 36 3.50 13.98 20.28
CA GLY A 36 2.44 13.88 21.27
C GLY A 36 2.15 12.43 21.64
N ASN A 37 1.62 12.20 22.83
CA ASN A 37 1.28 10.84 23.28
C ASN A 37 0.12 10.22 22.48
N THR A 38 -0.80 11.05 21.99
CA THR A 38 -1.99 10.61 21.25
C THR A 38 -1.95 11.08 19.80
N THR A 39 -1.63 12.36 19.58
CA THR A 39 -1.57 12.98 18.26
C THR A 39 -0.36 13.90 18.18
N GLY A 40 0.55 13.66 17.23
CA GLY A 40 1.72 14.52 17.01
C GLY A 40 1.33 15.84 16.35
N ALA A 41 0.51 15.80 15.31
CA ALA A 41 -0.06 16.97 14.64
C ALA A 41 -1.50 16.68 14.23
N SER A 42 -2.40 17.64 14.44
CA SER A 42 -3.76 17.61 13.88
C SER A 42 -3.88 18.71 12.85
N ILE A 43 -4.08 18.33 11.60
CA ILE A 43 -4.18 19.25 10.46
C ILE A 43 -5.58 19.09 9.87
N ARG A 44 -6.35 20.17 9.86
CA ARG A 44 -7.71 20.18 9.36
C ARG A 44 -7.93 21.32 8.36
N ASN A 45 -8.47 20.99 7.22
CA ASN A 45 -9.03 21.95 6.27
C ASN A 45 -10.53 22.07 6.52
N ASN A 46 -11.01 23.27 6.78
CA ASN A 46 -12.43 23.56 7.01
C ASN A 46 -13.16 24.06 5.74
N SER A 47 -12.48 24.07 4.59
CA SER A 47 -13.09 24.41 3.31
C SER A 47 -14.08 23.32 2.86
N ASN A 48 -15.21 23.74 2.31
CA ASN A 48 -16.15 22.83 1.63
C ASN A 48 -15.78 22.58 0.16
N GLY A 49 -14.67 23.15 -0.32
CA GLY A 49 -14.16 22.99 -1.67
C GLY A 49 -13.05 21.93 -1.77
N ILE A 50 -12.52 21.79 -2.97
CA ILE A 50 -11.33 20.95 -3.24
C ILE A 50 -10.10 21.73 -2.79
N SER A 51 -9.57 21.39 -1.62
CA SER A 51 -8.33 21.98 -1.11
C SER A 51 -7.59 20.96 -0.25
N GLU A 52 -6.27 21.10 -0.19
CA GLU A 52 -5.40 20.18 0.52
C GLU A 52 -5.35 20.52 2.01
N ALA A 53 -5.45 19.51 2.87
CA ALA A 53 -5.11 19.63 4.28
C ALA A 53 -3.59 19.52 4.52
N ILE A 54 -2.91 18.69 3.71
CA ILE A 54 -1.46 18.53 3.71
C ILE A 54 -0.99 18.61 2.25
N TYR A 55 -0.11 19.56 1.98
CA TYR A 55 0.55 19.71 0.69
C TYR A 55 2.05 19.49 0.86
N THR A 56 2.59 18.48 0.16
CA THR A 56 4.01 18.13 0.25
C THR A 56 4.63 18.15 -1.15
N VAL A 57 5.69 18.91 -1.32
CA VAL A 57 6.44 18.97 -2.57
C VAL A 57 7.95 18.89 -2.30
N ASN A 58 8.70 18.41 -3.28
CA ASN A 58 10.14 18.53 -3.28
C ASN A 58 10.55 19.91 -3.79
N GLY A 59 11.25 20.70 -2.96
CA GLY A 59 11.62 22.10 -3.23
C GLY A 59 12.54 22.33 -4.42
N SER A 60 13.16 21.30 -4.99
CA SER A 60 14.09 21.43 -6.15
C SER A 60 13.40 21.32 -7.51
N GLY A 61 12.09 21.48 -7.62
CA GLY A 61 11.38 21.36 -8.89
C GLY A 61 11.30 19.93 -9.43
N GLY A 62 11.70 18.93 -8.66
CA GLY A 62 11.58 17.52 -8.99
C GLY A 62 10.12 17.05 -8.93
N THR A 63 9.80 16.06 -9.76
CA THR A 63 8.46 15.45 -9.84
C THR A 63 8.24 14.39 -8.76
N ALA A 64 9.24 14.02 -7.97
CA ALA A 64 9.14 13.01 -6.94
C ALA A 64 8.68 13.61 -5.61
N VAL A 65 7.50 13.20 -5.16
CA VAL A 65 7.00 13.46 -3.80
C VAL A 65 7.17 12.17 -3.00
N ILE A 66 7.89 12.25 -1.88
CA ILE A 66 8.05 11.12 -0.96
C ILE A 66 7.31 11.46 0.34
N CYS A 67 6.21 10.78 0.57
CA CYS A 67 5.50 10.77 1.85
C CYS A 67 5.70 9.42 2.52
N ARG A 68 6.40 9.38 3.65
CA ARG A 68 6.54 8.17 4.45
C ARG A 68 5.54 8.19 5.59
N VAL A 69 4.57 7.29 5.54
CA VAL A 69 3.62 7.04 6.61
C VAL A 69 3.88 5.64 7.17
N ASN A 70 3.92 5.54 8.48
CA ASN A 70 4.15 4.29 9.19
C ASN A 70 3.20 4.24 10.39
N HIS A 71 2.16 3.44 10.28
CA HIS A 71 1.16 3.25 11.31
C HIS A 71 1.03 1.77 11.68
N TRP A 72 1.01 1.46 12.97
CA TRP A 72 0.72 0.13 13.48
C TRP A 72 -0.68 0.07 14.04
N SER A 73 -1.45 -0.94 13.61
CA SER A 73 -2.70 -1.35 14.24
C SER A 73 -2.62 -2.85 14.50
N GLY A 74 -2.77 -3.24 15.75
CA GLY A 74 -2.57 -4.64 16.12
C GLY A 74 -1.17 -5.13 15.73
N THR A 75 -1.10 -6.13 14.87
CA THR A 75 0.15 -6.75 14.38
C THR A 75 0.52 -6.36 12.96
N ILE A 76 -0.21 -5.45 12.34
CA ILE A 76 0.00 -5.03 10.95
C ILE A 76 0.53 -3.61 10.88
N GLN A 77 1.46 -3.39 9.95
CA GLN A 77 1.92 -2.07 9.57
C GLN A 77 1.20 -1.56 8.34
N TYR A 78 0.57 -0.40 8.47
CA TYR A 78 -0.15 0.27 7.39
C TYR A 78 0.60 1.50 6.88
N LYS A 79 0.47 1.79 5.58
CA LYS A 79 0.87 3.06 4.97
C LYS A 79 -0.25 4.09 5.04
N ILE A 80 -1.47 3.66 4.75
CA ILE A 80 -2.70 4.45 4.80
C ILE A 80 -3.78 3.57 5.39
N LEU A 81 -4.51 4.09 6.36
CA LEU A 81 -5.66 3.43 6.98
C LEU A 81 -6.72 4.49 7.28
N GLY A 82 -7.95 4.28 6.85
CA GLY A 82 -9.06 5.20 7.06
C GLY A 82 -10.29 4.78 6.26
N THR A 83 -11.37 5.52 6.39
CA THR A 83 -12.57 5.37 5.57
C THR A 83 -12.39 6.06 4.22
N GLY A 84 -13.07 5.57 3.19
CA GLY A 84 -12.95 6.06 1.82
C GLY A 84 -12.09 5.16 0.94
N THR A 85 -11.93 5.54 -0.31
CA THR A 85 -11.19 4.77 -1.32
C THR A 85 -9.80 5.36 -1.60
N VAL A 86 -8.84 4.51 -1.93
CA VAL A 86 -7.58 4.95 -2.54
C VAL A 86 -7.84 5.20 -4.03
N SER A 87 -7.54 6.41 -4.50
CA SER A 87 -7.98 6.85 -5.82
C SER A 87 -6.94 7.72 -6.53
N THR A 88 -6.97 7.71 -7.86
CA THR A 88 -6.11 8.51 -8.73
C THR A 88 -6.94 9.39 -9.64
N ILE A 89 -6.51 10.64 -9.85
CA ILE A 89 -7.13 11.57 -10.80
C ILE A 89 -6.41 11.47 -12.15
N VAL A 90 -7.18 11.25 -13.22
CA VAL A 90 -6.69 11.22 -14.60
C VAL A 90 -7.50 12.18 -15.47
N ASN A 91 -7.06 12.44 -16.69
CA ASN A 91 -7.87 13.18 -17.68
C ASN A 91 -8.72 12.20 -18.48
N ASP A 92 -9.97 12.57 -18.78
CA ASP A 92 -10.76 11.94 -19.82
C ASP A 92 -10.30 12.39 -21.23
N LEU A 93 -10.96 11.88 -22.27
CA LEU A 93 -10.62 12.22 -23.66
C LEU A 93 -10.84 13.69 -24.01
N SER A 94 -11.62 14.41 -23.23
CA SER A 94 -11.91 15.85 -23.39
C SER A 94 -11.04 16.74 -22.50
N GLY A 95 -10.13 16.14 -21.70
CA GLY A 95 -9.27 16.86 -20.77
C GLY A 95 -9.88 17.15 -19.40
N ASN A 96 -11.10 16.69 -19.12
CA ASN A 96 -11.73 16.83 -17.81
C ASN A 96 -11.10 15.85 -16.81
N LYS A 97 -11.10 16.24 -15.54
CA LYS A 97 -10.61 15.39 -14.45
C LYS A 97 -11.67 14.35 -14.06
N VAL A 98 -11.27 13.08 -14.06
CA VAL A 98 -12.07 11.95 -13.59
C VAL A 98 -11.28 11.11 -12.58
N VAL A 99 -11.98 10.34 -11.77
CA VAL A 99 -11.38 9.53 -10.69
C VAL A 99 -11.40 8.06 -11.06
N LEU A 100 -10.26 7.39 -10.90
CA LEU A 100 -10.12 5.93 -10.92
C LEU A 100 -9.86 5.44 -9.51
N HIS A 101 -10.48 4.32 -9.14
CA HIS A 101 -10.38 3.73 -7.80
C HIS A 101 -9.48 2.49 -7.80
N ALA A 102 -8.67 2.33 -6.74
CA ALA A 102 -7.92 1.11 -6.52
C ALA A 102 -8.85 -0.02 -6.05
N PRO A 103 -8.61 -1.28 -6.45
CA PRO A 103 -9.32 -2.42 -5.90
C PRO A 103 -8.94 -2.64 -4.44
N GLU A 104 -9.91 -3.01 -3.61
CA GLU A 104 -9.73 -3.35 -2.21
C GLU A 104 -10.12 -4.81 -1.98
N THR A 105 -9.36 -5.53 -1.18
CA THR A 105 -9.54 -6.96 -0.94
C THR A 105 -9.65 -7.27 0.56
N PRO A 106 -10.35 -8.35 0.95
CA PRO A 106 -10.48 -8.74 2.35
C PRO A 106 -9.19 -9.28 2.97
N GLU A 107 -8.22 -9.67 2.15
CA GLU A 107 -6.90 -10.17 2.53
C GLU A 107 -5.80 -9.34 1.89
N ILE A 108 -4.58 -9.44 2.39
CA ILE A 108 -3.45 -8.69 1.86
C ILE A 108 -2.78 -9.51 0.77
N TYR A 109 -2.92 -9.07 -0.49
CA TYR A 109 -2.40 -9.76 -1.65
C TYR A 109 -1.31 -9.00 -2.38
N PHE A 110 -0.44 -9.77 -3.05
CA PHE A 110 0.35 -9.31 -4.20
C PHE A 110 -0.19 -9.93 -5.49
N GLN A 111 -0.05 -9.20 -6.58
CA GLN A 111 -0.41 -9.63 -7.93
C GLN A 111 0.80 -9.53 -8.85
N ASP A 112 0.84 -10.44 -9.84
CA ASP A 112 1.81 -10.40 -10.92
C ASP A 112 1.15 -10.85 -12.22
N TYR A 113 1.76 -10.49 -13.35
CA TYR A 113 1.21 -10.68 -14.69
C TYR A 113 2.33 -11.08 -15.65
N GLY A 114 2.00 -11.88 -16.63
CA GLY A 114 2.96 -12.25 -17.65
C GLY A 114 2.34 -12.92 -18.85
N ASN A 115 3.23 -13.31 -19.76
CA ASN A 115 2.88 -14.03 -20.96
C ASN A 115 3.49 -15.44 -20.92
N GLY A 116 2.82 -16.39 -21.55
CA GLY A 116 3.26 -17.75 -21.71
C GLY A 116 2.90 -18.29 -23.08
N LYS A 117 3.47 -19.45 -23.41
CA LYS A 117 3.17 -20.18 -24.64
C LYS A 117 3.13 -21.66 -24.35
N LEU A 118 2.09 -22.33 -24.81
CA LEU A 118 2.06 -23.79 -24.82
C LEU A 118 3.08 -24.31 -25.83
N VAL A 119 3.76 -25.36 -25.46
CA VAL A 119 4.61 -26.16 -26.36
C VAL A 119 4.09 -27.59 -26.30
N ASN A 120 3.51 -28.07 -27.38
CA ASN A 120 2.83 -29.37 -27.43
C ASN A 120 1.81 -29.52 -26.30
N GLY A 121 0.97 -28.49 -26.08
CA GLY A 121 -0.10 -28.49 -25.11
C GLY A 121 0.33 -28.25 -23.67
N LYS A 122 1.60 -27.91 -23.38
CA LYS A 122 2.12 -27.73 -22.02
C LYS A 122 2.96 -26.47 -21.89
N ALA A 123 2.91 -25.84 -20.70
CA ALA A 123 3.83 -24.78 -20.31
C ALA A 123 4.16 -24.89 -18.82
N ASN A 124 5.38 -24.55 -18.45
CA ASN A 124 5.81 -24.35 -17.08
C ASN A 124 6.18 -22.88 -16.89
N ILE A 125 5.49 -22.20 -16.02
CA ILE A 125 5.70 -20.77 -15.71
C ILE A 125 6.47 -20.66 -14.40
N LYS A 126 7.59 -19.97 -14.46
CA LYS A 126 8.38 -19.60 -13.27
C LYS A 126 8.11 -18.16 -12.92
N LEU A 127 7.80 -17.92 -11.66
CA LEU A 127 7.59 -16.57 -11.12
C LEU A 127 8.94 -15.89 -10.84
N ASP A 128 8.93 -14.56 -10.87
CA ASP A 128 10.11 -13.76 -10.49
C ASP A 128 10.52 -14.07 -9.04
N PRO A 129 11.82 -14.26 -8.77
CA PRO A 129 12.34 -14.52 -7.43
C PRO A 129 11.97 -13.45 -6.40
N ILE A 130 11.77 -12.19 -6.82
CA ILE A 130 11.33 -11.10 -5.92
C ILE A 130 9.90 -11.36 -5.48
N ILE A 131 9.00 -11.72 -6.40
CA ILE A 131 7.62 -12.10 -6.05
C ILE A 131 7.62 -13.33 -5.17
N THR A 132 8.33 -14.38 -5.56
CA THR A 132 8.44 -15.65 -4.82
C THR A 132 8.83 -15.45 -3.35
N LYS A 133 9.77 -14.54 -3.09
CA LYS A 133 10.25 -14.21 -1.73
C LYS A 133 9.17 -13.55 -0.86
N ASN A 134 8.23 -12.83 -1.47
CA ASN A 134 7.30 -11.94 -0.78
C ASN A 134 5.87 -12.47 -0.72
N ILE A 135 5.63 -13.70 -1.18
CA ILE A 135 4.32 -14.37 -1.14
C ILE A 135 4.39 -15.67 -0.32
N VAL A 136 3.22 -16.10 0.15
CA VAL A 136 3.03 -17.42 0.77
C VAL A 136 2.08 -18.23 -0.09
N VAL A 137 2.48 -19.48 -0.40
CA VAL A 137 1.63 -20.45 -1.10
C VAL A 137 1.66 -21.78 -0.34
N ASN A 138 0.50 -22.21 0.13
CA ASN A 138 0.27 -23.49 0.82
C ASN A 138 -1.21 -23.89 0.70
N GLU A 139 -1.65 -24.92 1.39
CA GLU A 139 -3.06 -25.37 1.36
C GLU A 139 -4.05 -24.30 1.83
N LYS A 140 -3.68 -23.53 2.86
CA LYS A 140 -4.51 -22.44 3.40
C LYS A 140 -4.52 -21.21 2.49
N HIS A 141 -3.41 -20.95 1.83
CA HIS A 141 -3.17 -19.78 0.96
C HIS A 141 -2.75 -20.26 -0.44
N PRO A 142 -3.67 -20.80 -1.25
CA PRO A 142 -3.32 -21.30 -2.57
C PRO A 142 -3.00 -20.17 -3.54
N LEU A 143 -2.01 -20.39 -4.43
CA LEU A 143 -1.78 -19.49 -5.56
C LEU A 143 -3.02 -19.47 -6.45
N GLN A 144 -3.62 -18.30 -6.64
CA GLN A 144 -4.70 -18.09 -7.60
C GLN A 144 -4.08 -17.74 -8.95
N VAL A 145 -4.46 -18.47 -10.01
CA VAL A 145 -3.91 -18.27 -11.36
C VAL A 145 -5.07 -18.13 -12.33
N PHE A 146 -5.01 -17.09 -13.15
CA PHE A 146 -5.96 -16.81 -14.21
C PHE A 146 -5.24 -16.84 -15.55
N ILE A 147 -5.80 -17.54 -16.53
CA ILE A 147 -5.23 -17.72 -17.87
C ILE A 147 -6.20 -17.11 -18.89
N GLN A 148 -5.68 -16.22 -19.73
CA GLN A 148 -6.34 -15.72 -20.92
C GLN A 148 -5.65 -16.31 -22.15
N LEU A 149 -6.33 -17.19 -22.88
CA LEU A 149 -5.83 -17.76 -24.13
C LEU A 149 -5.86 -16.72 -25.24
N ASN A 150 -4.79 -16.64 -26.02
CA ASN A 150 -4.63 -15.70 -27.14
C ASN A 150 -4.78 -16.37 -28.49
N GLY A 151 -5.36 -17.56 -28.55
CA GLY A 151 -5.63 -18.32 -29.79
C GLY A 151 -6.52 -19.54 -29.52
N ASP A 152 -6.81 -20.29 -30.57
CA ASP A 152 -7.69 -21.46 -30.52
C ASP A 152 -6.96 -22.68 -29.94
N CYS A 153 -7.56 -23.31 -28.96
CA CYS A 153 -7.13 -24.58 -28.39
C CYS A 153 -8.31 -25.23 -27.63
N LYS A 154 -8.10 -26.44 -27.10
CA LYS A 154 -9.15 -27.20 -26.40
C LYS A 154 -9.44 -26.67 -24.97
N GLY A 155 -8.84 -25.52 -24.57
CA GLY A 155 -8.86 -25.00 -23.22
C GLY A 155 -7.71 -25.55 -22.38
N VAL A 156 -7.49 -24.98 -21.18
CA VAL A 156 -6.37 -25.37 -20.31
C VAL A 156 -6.82 -25.52 -18.86
N PHE A 157 -6.03 -26.28 -18.09
CA PHE A 157 -6.09 -26.27 -16.63
C PHE A 157 -4.71 -25.95 -16.04
N VAL A 158 -4.72 -25.45 -14.81
CA VAL A 158 -3.52 -25.10 -14.06
C VAL A 158 -3.28 -26.14 -12.97
N SER A 159 -2.04 -26.60 -12.85
CA SER A 159 -1.59 -27.56 -11.85
C SER A 159 -0.25 -27.12 -11.21
N ASN A 160 0.24 -27.87 -10.22
CA ASN A 160 1.53 -27.63 -9.55
C ASN A 160 1.73 -26.17 -9.11
N ARG A 161 0.68 -25.58 -8.55
CA ARG A 161 0.70 -24.19 -8.06
C ARG A 161 1.55 -24.09 -6.80
N THR A 162 2.67 -23.41 -6.90
CA THR A 162 3.65 -23.20 -5.83
C THR A 162 4.03 -21.73 -5.74
N ALA A 163 4.78 -21.35 -4.72
CA ALA A 163 5.33 -19.98 -4.63
C ALA A 163 6.32 -19.66 -5.76
N THR A 164 6.90 -20.67 -6.41
CA THR A 164 7.91 -20.48 -7.46
C THR A 164 7.36 -20.58 -8.88
N GLY A 165 6.09 -20.99 -9.05
CA GLY A 165 5.47 -21.11 -10.35
C GLY A 165 4.31 -22.09 -10.41
N PHE A 166 3.88 -22.38 -11.65
CA PHE A 166 2.75 -23.25 -11.92
C PHE A 166 2.88 -23.87 -13.33
N ASP A 167 2.13 -24.95 -13.55
CA ASP A 167 2.01 -25.61 -14.85
C ASP A 167 0.67 -25.28 -15.50
N VAL A 168 0.68 -25.16 -16.84
CA VAL A 168 -0.50 -25.02 -17.69
C VAL A 168 -0.53 -26.20 -18.65
N THR A 169 -1.64 -26.91 -18.68
CA THR A 169 -1.80 -28.10 -19.54
C THR A 169 -3.09 -27.97 -20.35
N GLU A 170 -3.01 -28.20 -21.63
CA GLU A 170 -4.16 -28.24 -22.53
C GLU A 170 -5.03 -29.46 -22.24
N LEU A 171 -6.35 -29.27 -22.28
CA LEU A 171 -7.34 -30.31 -22.04
C LEU A 171 -7.35 -31.34 -23.20
N GLN A 172 -7.90 -32.53 -22.93
CA GLN A 172 -8.14 -33.57 -23.94
C GLN A 172 -6.89 -33.95 -24.74
N ASP A 173 -5.74 -34.08 -24.08
CA ASP A 173 -4.44 -34.36 -24.68
C ASP A 173 -4.13 -33.46 -25.90
N GLY A 174 -4.53 -32.17 -25.79
CA GLY A 174 -4.23 -31.18 -26.79
C GLY A 174 -2.72 -30.97 -26.94
N ASN A 175 -2.30 -30.54 -28.12
CA ASN A 175 -0.90 -30.35 -28.48
C ASN A 175 -0.62 -29.00 -29.15
N SER A 176 -1.45 -28.01 -28.86
CA SER A 176 -1.32 -26.69 -29.44
C SER A 176 -0.06 -25.96 -28.97
N ASN A 177 0.30 -24.89 -29.68
CA ASN A 177 1.38 -23.97 -29.32
C ASN A 177 0.82 -22.56 -29.12
N VAL A 178 -0.38 -22.47 -28.54
CA VAL A 178 -1.09 -21.21 -28.34
C VAL A 178 -0.39 -20.36 -27.28
N GLU A 179 -0.33 -19.08 -27.53
CA GLU A 179 0.12 -18.08 -26.57
C GLU A 179 -1.01 -17.73 -25.61
N PHE A 180 -0.64 -17.33 -24.40
CA PHE A 180 -1.59 -16.89 -23.38
C PHE A 180 -0.97 -15.80 -22.51
N THR A 181 -1.82 -14.99 -21.93
CA THR A 181 -1.46 -14.13 -20.80
C THR A 181 -1.92 -14.78 -19.52
N TRP A 182 -1.22 -14.49 -18.44
CA TRP A 182 -1.58 -14.96 -17.11
C TRP A 182 -1.54 -13.84 -16.09
N SER A 183 -2.34 -13.98 -15.05
CA SER A 183 -2.23 -13.21 -13.82
C SER A 183 -2.28 -14.14 -12.62
N ILE A 184 -1.59 -13.76 -11.58
CA ILE A 184 -1.63 -14.44 -10.28
C ILE A 184 -2.06 -13.49 -9.18
N THR A 185 -2.67 -14.07 -8.15
CA THR A 185 -2.90 -13.41 -6.85
C THR A 185 -2.45 -14.36 -5.76
N ALA A 186 -1.64 -13.87 -4.84
CA ALA A 186 -1.11 -14.65 -3.72
C ALA A 186 -1.06 -13.81 -2.45
N ASN A 187 -1.24 -14.46 -1.28
CA ASN A 187 -1.14 -13.80 0.01
C ASN A 187 0.27 -13.24 0.23
N ARG A 188 0.34 -11.99 0.67
CA ARG A 188 1.60 -11.35 1.04
C ARG A 188 2.21 -12.09 2.23
N ALA A 189 3.50 -12.38 2.15
CA ALA A 189 4.25 -12.94 3.27
C ALA A 189 4.32 -11.97 4.46
N ASP A 190 4.46 -12.51 5.65
CA ASP A 190 4.83 -11.74 6.83
C ASP A 190 6.17 -11.03 6.58
N GLU A 191 6.32 -9.81 7.07
CA GLU A 191 7.50 -8.99 6.82
C GLU A 191 8.23 -8.66 8.13
N ASP A 192 9.49 -9.07 8.23
CA ASP A 192 10.38 -8.63 9.31
C ASP A 192 10.87 -7.21 9.02
N LEU A 193 10.45 -6.29 9.86
CA LEU A 193 10.78 -4.86 9.73
C LEU A 193 12.05 -4.48 10.51
N GLY A 194 12.75 -5.46 11.06
CA GLY A 194 13.84 -5.27 12.01
C GLY A 194 13.35 -4.92 13.42
N ASN A 195 14.27 -4.80 14.36
CA ASN A 195 13.98 -4.49 15.76
C ASN A 195 13.01 -5.48 16.44
N GLY A 196 12.95 -6.74 15.98
CA GLY A 196 12.06 -7.78 16.49
C GLY A 196 10.57 -7.57 16.18
N ARG A 197 10.22 -6.68 15.26
CA ARG A 197 8.83 -6.44 14.83
C ARG A 197 8.56 -7.09 13.49
N ILE A 198 7.47 -7.86 13.43
CA ILE A 198 6.99 -8.55 12.23
C ILE A 198 5.61 -8.02 11.88
N SER A 199 5.41 -7.54 10.66
CA SER A 199 4.09 -7.23 10.12
C SER A 199 3.40 -8.53 9.70
N LYS A 200 2.26 -8.84 10.33
CA LYS A 200 1.49 -10.06 10.12
C LYS A 200 0.51 -9.88 8.95
N ASN A 201 0.96 -10.23 7.75
CA ASN A 201 0.19 -10.05 6.53
C ASN A 201 -0.56 -11.31 6.09
N THR A 202 0.09 -12.49 6.25
CA THR A 202 -0.32 -13.74 5.60
C THR A 202 -1.72 -14.20 6.00
N ASP A 203 -2.01 -14.22 7.30
CA ASP A 203 -3.25 -14.76 7.84
C ASP A 203 -4.33 -13.68 8.07
N THR A 204 -4.06 -12.46 7.67
CA THR A 204 -4.98 -11.34 7.90
C THR A 204 -6.14 -11.37 6.92
N ARG A 205 -7.36 -11.43 7.47
CA ARG A 205 -8.62 -11.30 6.74
C ARG A 205 -9.63 -10.54 7.60
N PHE A 206 -10.18 -9.43 7.08
CA PHE A 206 -11.16 -8.59 7.79
C PHE A 206 -10.71 -8.21 9.21
N GLU A 207 -9.49 -7.68 9.35
CA GLU A 207 -9.02 -7.23 10.66
C GLU A 207 -9.96 -6.14 11.22
N PRO A 208 -10.27 -6.18 12.53
CA PRO A 208 -11.04 -5.13 13.16
C PRO A 208 -10.36 -3.77 12.99
N ALA A 209 -11.11 -2.77 12.53
CA ALA A 209 -10.59 -1.40 12.44
C ALA A 209 -10.16 -0.89 13.83
N PRO A 210 -9.12 -0.04 13.90
CA PRO A 210 -8.80 0.68 15.13
C PRO A 210 -10.02 1.44 15.63
N LYS A 211 -10.19 1.48 16.94
CA LYS A 211 -11.24 2.32 17.53
C LYS A 211 -10.94 3.78 17.21
N ASP A 212 -11.89 4.46 16.59
CA ASP A 212 -11.80 5.90 16.36
C ASP A 212 -11.63 6.60 17.71
N LEU A 213 -10.70 7.54 17.75
CA LEU A 213 -10.66 8.46 18.90
C LEU A 213 -11.95 9.27 18.88
N PRO A 214 -12.66 9.39 20.01
CA PRO A 214 -13.94 10.11 20.06
C PRO A 214 -13.70 11.57 19.65
N VAL A 215 -14.21 11.93 18.49
CA VAL A 215 -14.08 13.25 17.84
C VAL A 215 -14.64 14.38 18.73
N ASN A 216 -15.50 14.05 19.69
CA ASN A 216 -16.23 15.02 20.51
C ASN A 216 -15.47 15.61 21.69
N GLU A 217 -14.34 15.04 22.10
CA GLU A 217 -13.59 15.59 23.24
C GLU A 217 -12.58 16.68 22.85
N ILE A 218 -12.17 16.75 21.60
CA ILE A 218 -11.19 17.75 21.13
C ILE A 218 -11.82 19.13 20.93
N VAL A 219 -13.11 19.19 20.60
CA VAL A 219 -13.80 20.46 20.29
C VAL A 219 -14.23 21.25 21.54
N LYS A 220 -14.33 20.62 22.71
CA LYS A 220 -14.81 21.26 23.93
C LYS A 220 -13.77 22.06 24.74
N LYS A 221 -12.48 21.98 24.40
CA LYS A 221 -11.42 22.60 25.22
C LYS A 221 -10.76 23.86 24.65
N VAL A 222 -11.19 24.38 23.52
CA VAL A 222 -10.71 25.68 23.04
C VAL A 222 -11.80 26.71 23.26
N LYS A 223 -12.03 27.12 24.54
CA LYS A 223 -12.49 28.47 24.86
C LYS A 223 -11.29 29.38 24.75
N ILE A 224 -11.16 30.07 23.65
CA ILE A 224 -10.27 31.24 23.56
C ILE A 224 -10.89 32.30 24.48
N ALA A 225 -10.25 32.55 25.61
CA ALA A 225 -10.53 33.76 26.36
C ALA A 225 -9.86 34.93 25.63
N TYR A 226 -10.66 35.89 25.19
CA TYR A 226 -10.22 37.19 24.73
C TYR A 226 -9.87 38.05 25.91
#